data_e7a7e0293412539bb409aa3bf3fa23b6
#
_entry.id   e7a7e0293412539bb409aa3bf3fa23b6
#
_cell.length_a   1.000
_cell.length_b   1.000
_cell.length_c   1.000
_cell.angle_alpha   90.00
_cell.angle_beta   90.00
_cell.angle_gamma   90.00
#
_symmetry.space_group_name_H-M   'P 1'
#
loop_
_entity.id
_entity.type
_entity.pdbx_description
1 polymer ?
#
loop_
_entity_poly.entity_id
_entity_poly.type
_entity_poly.pdbx_seq_one_letter_code
_entity_poly.pdbx_strand_id
1 'polypeptide(L)'
;MNKVNVIKQNLEFIGKTWMKCIGTFASILSLFFLFWTWDDIRITSTQYKCVIIILLCVLALILAILWTCIFKRTKTIWESPSGKIKVCYSDIIKDGFDKRNKEEKLFVIPVNSCFDTIVDEDISTCSKPLVSPNSLHGRWIKTMVNKGFTIEEIDNKIHNCLEMQNLVPKSIIADEDKERGKREVYELGTVAMIRGNNNSTFLLLAISEYDKDNIAHTSVDDLEMCIKSLLNFYDQHGQG
;
A
#
# COMPACT_ATOMS: atom_id res chain seq x y z
N MET A 1 -8.98 0.77 4.83
CA MET A 1 -8.50 -0.60 4.47
C MET A 1 -9.61 -1.60 4.66
N ASN A 2 -9.89 -2.41 3.66
CA ASN A 2 -10.97 -3.40 3.76
C ASN A 2 -10.48 -4.58 4.63
N LYS A 3 -11.03 -4.73 5.85
CA LYS A 3 -10.68 -5.81 6.80
C LYS A 3 -10.79 -7.20 6.15
N VAL A 4 -11.66 -7.32 5.14
CA VAL A 4 -11.88 -8.55 4.37
C VAL A 4 -10.61 -9.00 3.64
N ASN A 5 -9.83 -8.07 3.08
CA ASN A 5 -8.59 -8.41 2.37
C ASN A 5 -7.50 -8.91 3.32
N VAL A 6 -7.40 -8.34 4.53
CA VAL A 6 -6.46 -8.83 5.57
C VAL A 6 -6.79 -10.26 5.96
N ILE A 7 -8.10 -10.55 6.14
CA ILE A 7 -8.56 -11.91 6.49
C ILE A 7 -8.22 -12.89 5.36
N LYS A 8 -8.60 -12.57 4.11
CA LYS A 8 -8.37 -13.46 2.95
C LYS A 8 -6.88 -13.81 2.76
N GLN A 9 -5.99 -12.84 2.93
CA GLN A 9 -4.56 -13.03 2.73
C GLN A 9 -3.85 -13.72 3.91
N ASN A 10 -4.51 -13.85 5.06
CA ASN A 10 -3.95 -14.44 6.27
C ASN A 10 -4.72 -15.67 6.76
N LEU A 11 -5.47 -16.35 5.89
CA LEU A 11 -6.30 -17.52 6.28
C LEU A 11 -5.49 -18.62 6.98
N GLU A 12 -4.30 -18.93 6.46
CA GLU A 12 -3.41 -19.93 7.08
C GLU A 12 -2.96 -19.50 8.48
N PHE A 13 -2.61 -18.23 8.65
CA PHE A 13 -2.23 -17.69 9.96
C PHE A 13 -3.40 -17.68 10.93
N ILE A 14 -4.61 -17.34 10.46
CA ILE A 14 -5.85 -17.40 11.26
C ILE A 14 -6.09 -18.85 11.71
N GLY A 15 -5.98 -19.84 10.80
CA GLY A 15 -6.14 -21.23 11.12
C GLY A 15 -5.15 -21.71 12.19
N LYS A 16 -3.85 -21.38 12.03
CA LYS A 16 -2.81 -21.70 13.02
C LYS A 16 -3.08 -21.03 14.38
N THR A 17 -3.51 -19.78 14.39
CA THR A 17 -3.84 -19.04 15.62
C THR A 17 -5.08 -19.62 16.29
N TRP A 18 -6.11 -19.93 15.52
CA TRP A 18 -7.32 -20.59 16.01
C TRP A 18 -7.02 -21.91 16.69
N MET A 19 -6.23 -22.78 16.08
CA MET A 19 -5.80 -24.06 16.68
C MET A 19 -5.03 -23.84 17.99
N LYS A 20 -4.16 -22.82 18.07
CA LYS A 20 -3.47 -22.47 19.32
C LYS A 20 -4.47 -22.01 20.40
N CYS A 21 -5.44 -21.17 20.06
CA CYS A 21 -6.49 -20.74 21.00
C CYS A 21 -7.31 -21.91 21.50
N ILE A 22 -7.71 -22.85 20.62
CA ILE A 22 -8.42 -24.08 21.03
C ILE A 22 -7.57 -24.89 22.00
N GLY A 23 -6.29 -25.12 21.68
CA GLY A 23 -5.37 -25.85 22.55
C GLY A 23 -5.24 -25.19 23.93
N THR A 24 -5.14 -23.86 23.98
CA THR A 24 -5.11 -23.10 25.24
C THR A 24 -6.40 -23.28 26.04
N PHE A 25 -7.56 -23.13 25.38
CA PHE A 25 -8.85 -23.34 26.05
C PHE A 25 -9.02 -24.77 26.55
N ALA A 26 -8.63 -25.78 25.75
CA ALA A 26 -8.67 -27.18 26.15
C ALA A 26 -7.77 -27.45 27.38
N SER A 27 -6.57 -26.86 27.40
CA SER A 27 -5.66 -26.98 28.55
C SER A 27 -6.25 -26.34 29.81
N ILE A 28 -6.84 -25.15 29.72
CA ILE A 28 -7.48 -24.46 30.84
C ILE A 28 -8.69 -25.30 31.35
N LEU A 29 -9.53 -25.79 30.42
CA LEU A 29 -10.66 -26.63 30.76
C LEU A 29 -10.21 -27.96 31.42
N SER A 30 -9.14 -28.58 30.92
CA SER A 30 -8.59 -29.79 31.53
C SER A 30 -8.14 -29.55 32.97
N LEU A 31 -7.46 -28.42 33.22
CA LEU A 31 -7.08 -28.04 34.59
C LEU A 31 -8.31 -27.80 35.48
N PHE A 32 -9.33 -27.13 34.94
CA PHE A 32 -10.57 -26.86 35.64
C PHE A 32 -11.27 -28.20 36.06
N PHE A 33 -11.36 -29.13 35.09
CA PHE A 33 -12.01 -30.46 35.33
C PHE A 33 -11.19 -31.45 36.18
N LEU A 34 -9.99 -31.08 36.61
CA LEU A 34 -9.31 -31.81 37.69
C LEU A 34 -9.97 -31.59 39.06
N PHE A 35 -10.64 -30.48 39.27
CA PHE A 35 -11.22 -30.11 40.55
C PHE A 35 -12.76 -30.14 40.53
N TRP A 36 -13.38 -29.95 39.37
CA TRP A 36 -14.83 -29.90 39.20
C TRP A 36 -15.29 -30.77 38.04
N THR A 37 -16.39 -31.47 38.24
CA THR A 37 -17.06 -32.23 37.18
C THR A 37 -18.19 -31.42 36.55
N TRP A 38 -18.71 -31.90 35.42
CA TRP A 38 -19.91 -31.28 34.80
C TRP A 38 -21.12 -31.29 35.71
N ASP A 39 -21.22 -32.33 36.59
CA ASP A 39 -22.33 -32.52 37.55
C ASP A 39 -22.21 -31.51 38.69
N ASP A 40 -20.99 -31.14 39.12
CA ASP A 40 -20.76 -30.14 40.15
C ASP A 40 -21.24 -28.76 39.70
N ILE A 41 -21.11 -28.46 38.42
CA ILE A 41 -21.62 -27.22 37.82
C ILE A 41 -23.06 -27.33 37.33
N ARG A 42 -23.76 -28.42 37.67
CA ARG A 42 -25.15 -28.71 37.35
C ARG A 42 -25.47 -28.73 35.83
N ILE A 43 -24.51 -29.04 34.98
CA ILE A 43 -24.67 -29.24 33.54
C ILE A 43 -24.73 -30.73 33.25
N THR A 44 -25.91 -31.32 33.38
CA THR A 44 -26.12 -32.77 33.21
C THR A 44 -26.42 -33.14 31.76
N SER A 45 -27.09 -32.24 31.00
CA SER A 45 -27.49 -32.52 29.63
C SER A 45 -26.28 -32.50 28.65
N THR A 46 -26.13 -33.57 27.89
CA THR A 46 -25.12 -33.70 26.82
C THR A 46 -25.27 -32.56 25.75
N GLN A 47 -26.49 -32.14 25.49
CA GLN A 47 -26.74 -31.07 24.52
C GLN A 47 -26.12 -29.75 24.98
N TYR A 48 -26.24 -29.37 26.26
CA TYR A 48 -25.62 -28.15 26.79
C TYR A 48 -24.10 -28.24 26.77
N LYS A 49 -23.52 -29.41 27.07
CA LYS A 49 -22.06 -29.63 26.98
C LYS A 49 -21.55 -29.40 25.56
N CYS A 50 -22.24 -29.95 24.55
CA CYS A 50 -21.89 -29.72 23.12
C CYS A 50 -22.02 -28.22 22.74
N VAL A 51 -23.08 -27.55 23.17
CA VAL A 51 -23.28 -26.13 22.89
C VAL A 51 -22.15 -25.28 23.46
N ILE A 52 -21.73 -25.53 24.69
CA ILE A 52 -20.60 -24.83 25.33
C ILE A 52 -19.30 -25.03 24.55
N ILE A 53 -18.99 -26.24 24.11
CA ILE A 53 -17.79 -26.54 23.33
C ILE A 53 -17.83 -25.78 22.00
N ILE A 54 -18.97 -25.78 21.30
CA ILE A 54 -19.14 -25.06 20.04
C ILE A 54 -18.94 -23.55 20.25
N LEU A 55 -19.53 -22.98 21.29
CA LEU A 55 -19.36 -21.57 21.62
C LEU A 55 -17.90 -21.19 21.91
N LEU A 56 -17.14 -22.06 22.60
CA LEU A 56 -15.72 -21.84 22.84
C LEU A 56 -14.90 -21.89 21.55
N CYS A 57 -15.22 -22.82 20.63
CA CYS A 57 -14.58 -22.87 19.31
C CYS A 57 -14.85 -21.63 18.47
N VAL A 58 -16.08 -21.11 18.49
CA VAL A 58 -16.46 -19.87 17.80
C VAL A 58 -15.76 -18.67 18.43
N LEU A 59 -15.71 -18.59 19.76
CA LEU A 59 -14.99 -17.54 20.47
C LEU A 59 -13.49 -17.55 20.12
N ALA A 60 -12.86 -18.74 20.09
CA ALA A 60 -11.47 -18.89 19.69
C ALA A 60 -11.24 -18.37 18.24
N LEU A 61 -12.17 -18.63 17.32
CA LEU A 61 -12.10 -18.13 15.94
C LEU A 61 -12.20 -16.61 15.89
N ILE A 62 -13.16 -16.02 16.62
CA ILE A 62 -13.31 -14.56 16.71
C ILE A 62 -12.02 -13.93 17.25
N LEU A 63 -11.44 -14.48 18.31
CA LEU A 63 -10.18 -13.99 18.88
C LEU A 63 -9.02 -14.10 17.88
N ALA A 64 -8.91 -15.19 17.14
CA ALA A 64 -7.89 -15.38 16.11
C ALA A 64 -8.02 -14.34 14.98
N ILE A 65 -9.25 -14.04 14.54
CA ILE A 65 -9.53 -13.02 13.53
C ILE A 65 -9.17 -11.62 14.06
N LEU A 66 -9.60 -11.29 15.27
CA LEU A 66 -9.29 -9.99 15.89
C LEU A 66 -7.78 -9.81 16.07
N TRP A 67 -7.10 -10.83 16.56
CA TRP A 67 -5.64 -10.84 16.69
C TRP A 67 -4.95 -10.59 15.34
N THR A 68 -5.38 -11.30 14.29
CA THR A 68 -4.84 -11.11 12.94
C THR A 68 -5.08 -9.69 12.43
N CYS A 69 -6.27 -9.16 12.62
CA CYS A 69 -6.61 -7.80 12.19
C CYS A 69 -5.81 -6.71 12.92
N ILE A 70 -5.35 -6.97 14.15
CA ILE A 70 -4.56 -6.02 14.93
C ILE A 70 -3.07 -6.16 14.64
N PHE A 71 -2.53 -7.38 14.70
CA PHE A 71 -1.09 -7.61 14.70
C PHE A 71 -0.47 -7.91 13.33
N LYS A 72 -1.27 -8.34 12.33
CA LYS A 72 -0.76 -8.61 10.97
C LYS A 72 -0.87 -7.41 10.02
N ARG A 73 -1.16 -6.23 10.52
CA ARG A 73 -1.16 -5.00 9.71
C ARG A 73 0.24 -4.55 9.33
N THR A 74 1.22 -4.82 10.19
CA THR A 74 2.60 -4.42 9.98
C THR A 74 3.54 -5.57 10.28
N LYS A 75 4.55 -5.75 9.42
CA LYS A 75 5.66 -6.68 9.65
C LYS A 75 6.97 -5.90 9.50
N THR A 76 7.78 -5.86 10.55
CA THR A 76 9.15 -5.35 10.46
C THR A 76 9.97 -6.39 9.70
N ILE A 77 10.58 -5.98 8.59
CA ILE A 77 11.44 -6.83 7.74
C ILE A 77 12.92 -6.54 7.97
N TRP A 78 13.23 -5.35 8.48
CA TRP A 78 14.59 -4.96 8.81
C TRP A 78 14.56 -3.95 9.97
N GLU A 79 15.56 -4.02 10.84
CA GLU A 79 15.74 -3.13 12.00
C GLU A 79 17.22 -2.90 12.26
N SER A 80 17.60 -1.65 12.46
CA SER A 80 18.95 -1.23 12.86
C SER A 80 18.86 -0.07 13.85
N PRO A 81 19.99 0.35 14.45
CA PRO A 81 20.01 1.55 15.31
C PRO A 81 19.56 2.82 14.57
N SER A 82 19.76 2.89 13.25
CA SER A 82 19.40 4.04 12.40
C SER A 82 17.95 4.02 11.93
N GLY A 83 17.22 2.89 12.03
CA GLY A 83 15.82 2.85 11.60
C GLY A 83 15.24 1.47 11.45
N LYS A 84 13.97 1.43 11.01
CA LYS A 84 13.20 0.19 10.80
C LYS A 84 12.47 0.21 9.47
N ILE A 85 12.56 -0.88 8.71
CA ILE A 85 11.73 -1.08 7.52
C ILE A 85 10.54 -1.98 7.90
N LYS A 86 9.34 -1.48 7.66
CA LYS A 86 8.08 -2.18 7.95
C LYS A 86 7.26 -2.34 6.68
N VAL A 87 6.74 -3.53 6.47
CA VAL A 87 5.68 -3.78 5.47
C VAL A 87 4.34 -3.76 6.17
N CYS A 88 3.41 -2.99 5.66
CA CYS A 88 2.06 -2.89 6.22
C CYS A 88 0.99 -2.92 5.12
N TYR A 89 -0.19 -3.41 5.49
CA TYR A 89 -1.38 -3.28 4.66
C TYR A 89 -2.03 -1.92 4.95
N SER A 90 -1.77 -0.95 4.09
CA SER A 90 -2.31 0.41 4.19
C SER A 90 -2.75 0.91 2.82
N ASP A 91 -3.65 1.87 2.79
CA ASP A 91 -3.97 2.62 1.59
C ASP A 91 -3.15 3.91 1.60
N ILE A 92 -2.05 3.89 0.84
CA ILE A 92 -1.09 5.00 0.78
C ILE A 92 -1.76 6.32 0.36
N ILE A 93 -2.78 6.27 -0.51
CA ILE A 93 -3.52 7.46 -0.93
C ILE A 93 -4.32 8.02 0.26
N LYS A 94 -5.05 7.15 0.96
CA LYS A 94 -5.81 7.57 2.14
C LYS A 94 -4.90 8.13 3.23
N ASP A 95 -3.77 7.49 3.46
CA ASP A 95 -2.81 7.91 4.49
C ASP A 95 -2.11 9.22 4.08
N GLY A 96 -1.77 9.38 2.79
CA GLY A 96 -1.13 10.58 2.25
C GLY A 96 -2.03 11.82 2.27
N PHE A 97 -3.33 11.65 2.17
CA PHE A 97 -4.30 12.77 2.21
C PHE A 97 -5.04 12.89 3.55
N ASP A 98 -4.60 12.20 4.60
CA ASP A 98 -5.21 12.31 5.93
C ASP A 98 -4.87 13.65 6.59
N LYS A 99 -5.89 14.48 6.83
CA LYS A 99 -5.76 15.78 7.50
C LYS A 99 -5.22 15.72 8.93
N ARG A 100 -5.19 14.51 9.53
CA ARG A 100 -4.70 14.28 10.89
C ARG A 100 -3.19 14.08 10.98
N ASN A 101 -2.50 14.07 9.83
CA ASN A 101 -1.04 13.99 9.81
C ASN A 101 -0.46 15.25 10.47
N LYS A 102 0.11 15.08 11.67
CA LYS A 102 0.76 16.16 12.42
C LYS A 102 2.22 16.32 12.05
N GLU A 103 2.84 15.21 11.65
CA GLU A 103 4.24 15.12 11.24
C GLU A 103 4.32 15.12 9.71
N GLU A 104 5.40 15.66 9.18
CA GLU A 104 5.67 15.58 7.76
C GLU A 104 5.93 14.12 7.37
N LYS A 105 5.27 13.67 6.31
CA LYS A 105 5.39 12.31 5.78
C LYS A 105 5.65 12.35 4.29
N LEU A 106 6.60 11.52 3.87
CA LEU A 106 6.91 11.29 2.48
C LEU A 106 6.17 10.05 1.97
N PHE A 107 5.52 10.18 0.82
CA PHE A 107 4.79 9.11 0.15
C PHE A 107 5.33 8.91 -1.25
N VAL A 108 5.86 7.74 -1.54
CA VAL A 108 6.38 7.42 -2.88
C VAL A 108 5.25 6.91 -3.75
N ILE A 109 5.04 7.56 -4.89
CA ILE A 109 4.07 7.20 -5.91
C ILE A 109 4.84 6.76 -7.16
N PRO A 110 4.78 5.48 -7.54
CA PRO A 110 5.41 5.02 -8.77
C PRO A 110 4.67 5.58 -9.99
N VAL A 111 5.42 6.14 -10.91
CA VAL A 111 4.92 6.76 -12.15
C VAL A 111 5.71 6.24 -13.37
N ASN A 112 5.23 6.53 -14.58
CA ASN A 112 6.01 6.28 -15.78
C ASN A 112 7.08 7.37 -16.00
N SER A 113 8.06 7.09 -16.84
CA SER A 113 9.20 7.97 -17.15
C SER A 113 8.82 9.31 -17.82
N CYS A 114 7.59 9.41 -18.36
CA CYS A 114 7.07 10.67 -18.90
C CYS A 114 6.32 11.51 -17.86
N PHE A 115 6.05 11.01 -16.67
CA PHE A 115 5.21 11.67 -15.66
C PHE A 115 3.83 12.05 -16.21
N ASP A 116 3.21 11.18 -17.01
CA ASP A 116 1.89 11.43 -17.60
C ASP A 116 0.83 11.68 -16.52
N THR A 117 -0.09 12.61 -16.77
CA THR A 117 -1.16 12.98 -15.83
C THR A 117 -2.56 12.78 -16.40
N ILE A 118 -2.66 12.29 -17.64
CA ILE A 118 -3.94 11.95 -18.26
C ILE A 118 -4.39 10.57 -17.76
N VAL A 119 -5.46 10.54 -16.99
CA VAL A 119 -6.08 9.29 -16.49
C VAL A 119 -7.17 8.85 -17.45
N ASP A 120 -7.01 7.69 -18.05
CA ASP A 120 -8.02 7.09 -18.93
C ASP A 120 -9.03 6.30 -18.10
N GLU A 121 -10.26 6.81 -17.99
CA GLU A 121 -11.30 6.23 -17.12
C GLU A 121 -11.74 4.84 -17.59
N ASP A 122 -11.78 4.62 -18.88
CA ASP A 122 -12.10 3.32 -19.48
C ASP A 122 -10.92 2.84 -20.34
N ILE A 123 -10.10 1.96 -19.76
CA ILE A 123 -8.95 1.37 -20.44
C ILE A 123 -9.39 0.45 -21.59
N SER A 124 -10.57 -0.12 -21.51
CA SER A 124 -11.05 -1.07 -22.52
C SER A 124 -11.40 -0.40 -23.85
N THR A 125 -11.75 0.89 -23.82
CA THR A 125 -12.09 1.69 -25.00
C THR A 125 -10.93 2.50 -25.55
N CYS A 126 -9.83 2.61 -24.80
CA CYS A 126 -8.66 3.36 -25.19
C CYS A 126 -7.60 2.43 -25.81
N SER A 127 -7.24 2.68 -27.08
CA SER A 127 -6.25 1.86 -27.79
C SER A 127 -4.85 1.93 -27.16
N LYS A 128 -4.50 3.09 -26.60
CA LYS A 128 -3.19 3.35 -25.97
C LYS A 128 -3.40 4.10 -24.65
N PRO A 129 -3.81 3.42 -23.55
CA PRO A 129 -4.05 4.08 -22.28
C PRO A 129 -2.75 4.62 -21.67
N LEU A 130 -2.80 5.83 -21.11
CA LEU A 130 -1.63 6.48 -20.49
C LEU A 130 -1.53 6.16 -19.01
N VAL A 131 -2.55 6.49 -18.22
CA VAL A 131 -2.57 6.19 -16.80
C VAL A 131 -3.86 5.48 -16.43
N SER A 132 -3.72 4.27 -15.89
CA SER A 132 -4.87 3.51 -15.40
C SER A 132 -5.49 4.17 -14.16
N PRO A 133 -6.83 4.34 -14.09
CA PRO A 133 -7.53 4.92 -12.95
C PRO A 133 -7.39 4.05 -11.69
N ASN A 134 -7.09 2.76 -11.85
CA ASN A 134 -6.90 1.79 -10.77
C ASN A 134 -5.46 1.67 -10.29
N SER A 135 -4.50 2.24 -11.03
CA SER A 135 -3.10 2.30 -10.61
C SER A 135 -2.95 3.24 -9.41
N LEU A 136 -1.85 3.10 -8.66
CA LEU A 136 -1.54 4.03 -7.56
C LEU A 136 -1.37 5.47 -8.08
N HIS A 137 -0.71 5.63 -9.24
CA HIS A 137 -0.53 6.90 -9.92
C HIS A 137 -1.89 7.55 -10.29
N GLY A 138 -2.76 6.81 -11.00
CA GLY A 138 -4.08 7.34 -11.39
C GLY A 138 -4.97 7.69 -10.19
N ARG A 139 -4.95 6.87 -9.14
CA ARG A 139 -5.66 7.16 -7.89
C ARG A 139 -5.11 8.41 -7.20
N TRP A 140 -3.80 8.64 -7.23
CA TRP A 140 -3.17 9.85 -6.71
C TRP A 140 -3.63 11.09 -7.49
N ILE A 141 -3.54 11.06 -8.83
CA ILE A 141 -4.00 12.17 -9.71
C ILE A 141 -5.47 12.49 -9.42
N LYS A 142 -6.36 11.49 -9.46
CA LYS A 142 -7.79 11.67 -9.18
C LYS A 142 -8.04 12.27 -7.80
N THR A 143 -7.25 11.89 -6.81
CA THR A 143 -7.37 12.43 -5.45
C THR A 143 -6.88 13.87 -5.40
N MET A 144 -5.81 14.23 -6.08
CA MET A 144 -5.34 15.62 -6.22
C MET A 144 -6.42 16.50 -6.86
N VAL A 145 -7.03 16.05 -7.96
CA VAL A 145 -8.13 16.76 -8.64
C VAL A 145 -9.34 16.91 -7.69
N ASN A 146 -9.72 15.87 -6.97
CA ASN A 146 -10.80 15.94 -5.97
C ASN A 146 -10.48 16.88 -4.79
N LYS A 147 -9.21 17.23 -4.59
CA LYS A 147 -8.76 18.20 -3.57
C LYS A 147 -8.66 19.62 -4.12
N GLY A 148 -9.05 19.84 -5.36
CA GLY A 148 -9.14 21.16 -6.00
C GLY A 148 -7.94 21.56 -6.86
N PHE A 149 -6.99 20.65 -7.13
CA PHE A 149 -5.93 20.89 -8.11
C PHE A 149 -6.44 20.62 -9.53
N THR A 150 -6.06 21.42 -10.47
CA THR A 150 -6.25 21.12 -11.90
C THR A 150 -5.12 20.22 -12.40
N ILE A 151 -5.34 19.52 -13.52
CA ILE A 151 -4.28 18.73 -14.18
C ILE A 151 -3.11 19.63 -14.57
N GLU A 152 -3.40 20.82 -15.08
CA GLU A 152 -2.38 21.81 -15.45
C GLU A 152 -1.53 22.23 -14.25
N GLU A 153 -2.14 22.47 -13.09
CA GLU A 153 -1.39 22.77 -11.85
C GLU A 153 -0.49 21.61 -11.40
N ILE A 154 -0.96 20.38 -11.57
CA ILE A 154 -0.16 19.18 -11.26
C ILE A 154 1.02 19.10 -12.23
N ASP A 155 0.78 19.29 -13.52
CA ASP A 155 1.82 19.29 -14.56
C ASP A 155 2.87 20.36 -14.33
N ASN A 156 2.45 21.59 -14.02
CA ASN A 156 3.35 22.70 -13.72
C ASN A 156 4.21 22.42 -12.47
N LYS A 157 3.63 21.80 -11.44
CA LYS A 157 4.39 21.42 -10.24
C LYS A 157 5.44 20.35 -10.54
N ILE A 158 5.11 19.36 -11.38
CA ILE A 158 6.05 18.34 -11.82
C ILE A 158 7.18 18.97 -12.63
N HIS A 159 6.83 19.76 -13.64
CA HIS A 159 7.78 20.42 -14.54
C HIS A 159 8.74 21.32 -13.76
N ASN A 160 8.23 22.24 -12.94
CA ASN A 160 9.04 23.14 -12.13
C ASN A 160 9.98 22.37 -11.17
N CYS A 161 9.53 21.24 -10.62
CA CYS A 161 10.36 20.42 -9.75
C CYS A 161 11.53 19.77 -10.53
N LEU A 162 11.28 19.29 -11.74
CA LEU A 162 12.32 18.70 -12.60
C LEU A 162 13.31 19.77 -13.10
N GLU A 163 12.81 20.93 -13.49
CA GLU A 163 13.67 22.08 -13.88
C GLU A 163 14.56 22.57 -12.74
N MET A 164 14.01 22.72 -11.51
CA MET A 164 14.81 23.13 -10.34
C MET A 164 15.94 22.15 -10.00
N GLN A 165 15.80 20.90 -10.39
CA GLN A 165 16.85 19.89 -10.26
C GLN A 165 17.81 19.89 -11.45
N ASN A 166 17.64 20.77 -12.45
CA ASN A 166 18.38 20.81 -13.71
C ASN A 166 18.33 19.46 -14.48
N LEU A 167 17.23 18.75 -14.37
CA LEU A 167 17.05 17.48 -15.07
C LEU A 167 16.64 17.74 -16.53
N VAL A 168 17.35 17.08 -17.44
CA VAL A 168 17.08 17.12 -18.88
C VAL A 168 16.45 15.78 -19.28
N PRO A 169 15.42 15.79 -20.15
CA PRO A 169 14.87 14.56 -20.70
C PRO A 169 15.96 13.71 -21.40
N LYS A 170 15.95 12.41 -21.18
CA LYS A 170 16.80 11.44 -21.86
C LYS A 170 16.51 11.39 -23.36
N SER A 171 15.21 11.51 -23.72
CA SER A 171 14.72 11.51 -25.09
C SER A 171 13.36 12.18 -25.18
N ILE A 172 12.93 12.48 -26.41
CA ILE A 172 11.61 12.99 -26.72
C ILE A 172 10.94 12.01 -27.68
N ILE A 173 9.75 11.51 -27.31
CA ILE A 173 8.96 10.63 -28.15
C ILE A 173 8.39 11.42 -29.33
N ALA A 174 8.47 10.88 -30.55
CA ALA A 174 7.93 11.51 -31.74
C ALA A 174 6.40 11.61 -31.69
N ASP A 175 5.83 12.61 -32.39
CA ASP A 175 4.39 12.85 -32.45
C ASP A 175 3.60 11.66 -32.98
N GLU A 176 4.17 10.96 -33.94
CA GLU A 176 3.59 9.77 -34.57
C GLU A 176 3.57 8.54 -33.65
N ASP A 177 4.49 8.46 -32.68
CA ASP A 177 4.59 7.33 -31.73
C ASP A 177 3.71 7.55 -30.48
N LYS A 178 3.46 8.81 -30.09
CA LYS A 178 2.65 9.16 -28.92
C LYS A 178 1.76 10.36 -29.19
N GLU A 179 0.50 10.09 -29.49
CA GLU A 179 -0.51 11.11 -29.84
C GLU A 179 -0.98 11.95 -28.63
N ARG A 180 -0.90 11.40 -27.41
CA ARG A 180 -1.42 12.02 -26.18
C ARG A 180 -0.40 11.94 -25.06
N GLY A 181 -0.54 12.86 -24.09
CA GLY A 181 0.31 12.90 -22.89
C GLY A 181 1.65 13.60 -23.15
N LYS A 182 2.55 13.43 -22.18
CA LYS A 182 3.89 14.06 -22.23
C LYS A 182 4.83 13.19 -23.04
N ARG A 183 5.71 13.82 -23.79
CA ARG A 183 6.67 13.16 -24.70
C ARG A 183 8.09 13.15 -24.17
N GLU A 184 8.37 13.99 -23.19
CA GLU A 184 9.66 14.04 -22.54
C GLU A 184 9.85 12.79 -21.68
N VAL A 185 10.86 11.99 -21.99
CA VAL A 185 11.20 10.76 -21.25
C VAL A 185 12.38 11.06 -20.34
N TYR A 186 12.20 10.87 -19.07
CA TYR A 186 13.27 11.03 -18.08
C TYR A 186 13.87 9.66 -17.73
N GLU A 187 15.09 9.68 -17.18
CA GLU A 187 15.74 8.45 -16.72
C GLU A 187 14.90 7.77 -15.61
N LEU A 188 14.92 6.43 -15.59
CA LEU A 188 14.35 5.66 -14.50
C LEU A 188 15.03 6.04 -13.18
N GLY A 189 14.27 6.13 -12.11
CA GLY A 189 14.77 6.63 -10.83
C GLY A 189 14.68 8.14 -10.65
N THR A 190 14.26 8.90 -11.69
CA THR A 190 13.96 10.33 -11.55
C THR A 190 12.83 10.55 -10.56
N VAL A 191 13.00 11.54 -9.67
CA VAL A 191 12.02 11.87 -8.62
C VAL A 191 11.51 13.30 -8.80
N ALA A 192 10.19 13.48 -8.86
CA ALA A 192 9.56 14.77 -8.74
C ALA A 192 8.85 14.89 -7.39
N MET A 193 9.19 15.93 -6.61
CA MET A 193 8.65 16.15 -5.26
C MET A 193 7.48 17.12 -5.32
N ILE A 194 6.30 16.68 -4.92
CA ILE A 194 5.06 17.46 -4.92
C ILE A 194 4.54 17.59 -3.49
N ARG A 195 4.47 18.80 -2.98
CA ARG A 195 3.87 19.07 -1.67
C ARG A 195 2.35 18.99 -1.77
N GLY A 196 1.75 18.21 -0.89
CA GLY A 196 0.29 18.15 -0.70
C GLY A 196 -0.22 19.25 0.23
N ASN A 197 -1.55 19.28 0.42
CA ASN A 197 -2.20 20.31 1.25
C ASN A 197 -2.07 20.07 2.77
N ASN A 198 -1.48 18.96 3.21
CA ASN A 198 -1.40 18.56 4.64
C ASN A 198 -0.04 17.92 4.86
N ASN A 199 0.87 18.46 5.56
CA ASN A 199 2.16 17.89 5.97
C ASN A 199 2.57 16.57 5.27
N SER A 200 2.11 16.40 4.03
CA SER A 200 2.38 15.22 3.19
C SER A 200 3.07 15.68 1.94
N THR A 201 4.18 15.05 1.64
CA THR A 201 4.95 15.28 0.44
C THR A 201 4.94 14.02 -0.40
N PHE A 202 4.57 14.11 -1.67
CA PHE A 202 4.55 13.01 -2.61
C PHE A 202 5.81 13.02 -3.45
N LEU A 203 6.52 11.91 -3.46
CA LEU A 203 7.67 11.66 -4.32
C LEU A 203 7.20 10.82 -5.50
N LEU A 204 7.05 11.43 -6.66
CA LEU A 204 6.73 10.74 -7.90
C LEU A 204 8.00 10.13 -8.44
N LEU A 205 8.10 8.80 -8.40
CA LEU A 205 9.29 8.06 -8.81
C LEU A 205 9.05 7.39 -10.16
N ALA A 206 9.81 7.77 -11.18
CA ALA A 206 9.80 7.13 -12.49
C ALA A 206 10.34 5.71 -12.39
N ILE A 207 9.47 4.68 -12.50
CA ILE A 207 9.86 3.27 -12.36
C ILE A 207 9.67 2.45 -13.63
N SER A 208 8.98 2.98 -14.65
CA SER A 208 8.67 2.24 -15.86
C SER A 208 8.79 3.12 -17.08
N GLU A 209 9.29 2.55 -18.18
CA GLU A 209 9.20 3.12 -19.51
C GLU A 209 8.02 2.50 -20.26
N TYR A 210 7.38 3.27 -21.12
CA TYR A 210 6.33 2.79 -21.99
C TYR A 210 6.91 2.52 -23.40
N ASP A 211 6.52 1.39 -23.97
CA ASP A 211 6.76 1.13 -25.39
C ASP A 211 5.75 1.89 -26.28
N LYS A 212 5.87 1.70 -27.59
CA LYS A 212 4.97 2.30 -28.60
C LYS A 212 3.49 1.94 -28.43
N ASP A 213 3.18 0.88 -27.68
CA ASP A 213 1.83 0.42 -27.40
C ASP A 213 1.36 0.85 -25.99
N ASN A 214 2.13 1.71 -25.31
CA ASN A 214 1.96 2.17 -23.94
C ASN A 214 1.92 1.02 -22.90
N ILE A 215 2.65 -0.06 -23.18
CA ILE A 215 2.85 -1.13 -22.20
C ILE A 215 4.05 -0.77 -21.34
N ALA A 216 3.86 -0.80 -20.03
CA ALA A 216 4.92 -0.49 -19.07
C ALA A 216 5.94 -1.63 -18.96
N HIS A 217 7.20 -1.29 -19.07
CA HIS A 217 8.33 -2.20 -18.90
C HIS A 217 9.17 -1.76 -17.70
N THR A 218 9.56 -2.72 -16.87
CA THR A 218 10.47 -2.54 -15.74
C THR A 218 11.13 -3.88 -15.43
N SER A 219 12.43 -3.92 -15.35
CA SER A 219 13.19 -5.08 -14.87
C SER A 219 13.40 -5.01 -13.35
N VAL A 220 13.89 -6.10 -12.74
CA VAL A 220 14.28 -6.10 -11.33
C VAL A 220 15.47 -5.18 -11.10
N ASP A 221 16.42 -5.15 -12.02
CA ASP A 221 17.61 -4.30 -11.94
C ASP A 221 17.23 -2.81 -12.03
N ASP A 222 16.28 -2.45 -12.92
CA ASP A 222 15.74 -1.09 -13.00
C ASP A 222 15.08 -0.69 -11.68
N LEU A 223 14.31 -1.59 -11.07
CA LEU A 223 13.66 -1.31 -9.78
C LEU A 223 14.68 -1.09 -8.67
N GLU A 224 15.75 -1.89 -8.63
CA GLU A 224 16.85 -1.71 -7.67
C GLU A 224 17.54 -0.36 -7.87
N MET A 225 17.82 0.02 -9.12
CA MET A 225 18.36 1.32 -9.47
C MET A 225 17.43 2.46 -9.04
N CYS A 226 16.13 2.36 -9.30
CA CYS A 226 15.13 3.34 -8.88
C CYS A 226 15.10 3.52 -7.36
N ILE A 227 15.19 2.43 -6.59
CA ILE A 227 15.23 2.50 -5.13
C ILE A 227 16.50 3.20 -4.65
N LYS A 228 17.67 2.90 -5.25
CA LYS A 228 18.93 3.59 -4.93
C LYS A 228 18.85 5.08 -5.23
N SER A 229 18.29 5.46 -6.37
CA SER A 229 18.08 6.86 -6.77
C SER A 229 17.15 7.59 -5.79
N LEU A 230 16.06 6.94 -5.39
CA LEU A 230 15.12 7.47 -4.39
C LEU A 230 15.81 7.73 -3.03
N LEU A 231 16.63 6.80 -2.56
CA LEU A 231 17.36 6.96 -1.30
C LEU A 231 18.38 8.10 -1.39
N ASN A 232 19.12 8.21 -2.49
CA ASN A 232 20.04 9.31 -2.73
C ASN A 232 19.31 10.66 -2.79
N PHE A 233 18.14 10.69 -3.47
CA PHE A 233 17.32 11.90 -3.50
C PHE A 233 16.85 12.29 -2.11
N TYR A 234 16.43 11.33 -1.28
CA TYR A 234 16.02 11.58 0.09
C TYR A 234 17.15 12.13 0.96
N ASP A 235 18.34 11.58 0.83
CA ASP A 235 19.52 12.05 1.58
C ASP A 235 19.89 13.49 1.24
N GLN A 236 19.65 13.91 -0.01
CA GLN A 236 19.95 15.27 -0.48
C GLN A 236 18.85 16.30 -0.19
N HIS A 237 17.59 15.89 -0.19
CA HIS A 237 16.43 16.80 -0.19
C HIS A 237 15.41 16.52 0.93
N GLY A 238 15.52 15.37 1.60
CA GLY A 238 14.53 14.89 2.56
C GLY A 238 14.77 15.31 4.02
N GLN A 239 15.88 15.98 4.30
CA GLN A 239 16.20 16.53 5.63
C GLN A 239 15.85 18.02 5.65
N GLY A 240 14.56 18.32 5.75
CA GLY A 240 14.04 19.67 5.94
C GLY A 240 13.42 19.83 7.30
#